data_b2020c25ccc00c64fcece5f96f9afca8
#
_entry.id   b2020c25ccc00c64fcece5f96f9afca8
#
_cell.length_a   1.000
_cell.length_b   1.000
_cell.length_c   1.000
_cell.angle_alpha   90.00
_cell.angle_beta   90.00
_cell.angle_gamma   90.00
#
_symmetry.space_group_name_H-M   'P 1'
#
loop_
_entity.id
_entity.type
_entity.pdbx_description
1 polymer ?
#
loop_
_entity_poly.entity_id
_entity_poly.type
_entity_poly.pdbx_seq_one_letter_code
_entity_poly.pdbx_strand_id
1 'polypeptide(L)'
;RLIDAHLPGEIEDLPVPFFCVSSNLGNGRVQVHDRGSLPRSLRASVSLPGIFPPAVINGQLSVDGGILDNLPVDLMRARPVGRVIAVDLSSRKDYTVNYDSVPSPWRVLAGRMLPLSTRYRVPSPVALMLMAMSIGAIGSARAAGARADLLVRPPVGGFSFTEVRNFDRVVEVGYREAQKAIAEGWSPQG
;
A
#
# COMPACT_ATOMS: atom_id res chain seq x y z
N ARG A 1 3.91 -20.65 0.97
CA ARG A 1 4.69 -21.62 0.13
C ARG A 1 5.64 -20.93 -0.86
N LEU A 2 5.26 -19.84 -1.57
CA LEU A 2 6.19 -19.10 -2.45
C LEU A 2 7.22 -18.30 -1.64
N ILE A 3 6.80 -17.64 -0.59
CA ILE A 3 7.67 -16.88 0.32
C ILE A 3 8.66 -17.82 1.00
N ASP A 4 8.19 -18.94 1.54
CA ASP A 4 9.02 -19.91 2.26
C ASP A 4 10.08 -20.60 1.36
N ALA A 5 9.87 -20.62 0.04
CA ALA A 5 10.78 -21.24 -0.91
C ALA A 5 11.94 -20.33 -1.37
N HIS A 6 11.80 -18.99 -1.21
CA HIS A 6 12.73 -18.04 -1.81
C HIS A 6 13.31 -17.02 -0.82
N LEU A 7 12.81 -16.97 0.41
CA LEU A 7 13.27 -16.05 1.44
C LEU A 7 13.73 -16.81 2.69
N PRO A 8 14.68 -16.26 3.48
CA PRO A 8 15.05 -16.82 4.76
C PRO A 8 13.88 -16.90 5.72
N GLY A 9 13.96 -17.76 6.73
CA GLY A 9 12.94 -17.94 7.75
C GLY A 9 12.81 -16.75 8.69
N GLU A 10 13.91 -16.12 8.99
CA GLU A 10 14.01 -15.03 9.98
C GLU A 10 14.45 -13.72 9.31
N ILE A 11 14.00 -12.59 9.87
CA ILE A 11 14.35 -11.25 9.38
C ILE A 11 15.86 -11.00 9.53
N GLU A 12 16.43 -11.50 10.62
CA GLU A 12 17.86 -11.34 10.96
C GLU A 12 18.79 -12.06 9.99
N ASP A 13 18.29 -13.04 9.24
CA ASP A 13 19.07 -13.77 8.23
C ASP A 13 19.13 -13.06 6.88
N LEU A 14 18.46 -11.90 6.76
CA LEU A 14 18.52 -11.11 5.53
C LEU A 14 19.89 -10.43 5.39
N PRO A 15 20.45 -10.35 4.16
CA PRO A 15 21.74 -9.73 3.91
C PRO A 15 21.77 -8.20 4.10
N VAL A 16 20.58 -7.59 4.15
CA VAL A 16 20.40 -6.15 4.36
C VAL A 16 19.39 -5.96 5.50
N PRO A 17 19.66 -5.03 6.44
CA PRO A 17 18.72 -4.72 7.50
C PRO A 17 17.34 -4.40 6.94
N PHE A 18 16.32 -5.05 7.47
CA PHE A 18 14.95 -4.97 6.97
C PHE A 18 13.97 -4.78 8.13
N PHE A 19 12.92 -4.05 7.87
CA PHE A 19 11.71 -4.07 8.70
C PHE A 19 10.46 -3.88 7.82
N CYS A 20 9.36 -4.39 8.30
CA CYS A 20 8.04 -4.04 7.77
C CYS A 20 7.10 -3.67 8.93
N VAL A 21 5.95 -3.10 8.59
CA VAL A 21 4.96 -2.64 9.57
C VAL A 21 3.62 -3.31 9.34
N SER A 22 2.88 -3.49 10.42
CA SER A 22 1.46 -3.85 10.38
C SER A 22 0.66 -2.95 11.32
N SER A 23 -0.65 -2.91 11.14
CA SER A 23 -1.59 -2.17 11.97
C SER A 23 -2.26 -3.12 12.95
N ASN A 24 -2.05 -2.94 14.25
CA ASN A 24 -2.64 -3.76 15.30
C ASN A 24 -4.07 -3.29 15.57
N LEU A 25 -5.04 -4.17 15.35
CA LEU A 25 -6.47 -3.86 15.56
C LEU A 25 -6.86 -3.79 17.03
N GLY A 26 -6.09 -4.44 17.92
CA GLY A 26 -6.41 -4.47 19.34
C GLY A 26 -6.11 -3.15 20.06
N ASN A 27 -5.05 -2.46 19.66
CA ASN A 27 -4.60 -1.22 20.30
C ASN A 27 -4.52 0.00 19.39
N GLY A 28 -4.80 -0.15 18.09
CA GLY A 28 -4.79 0.94 17.12
C GLY A 28 -3.39 1.52 16.85
N ARG A 29 -2.32 0.74 17.05
CA ARG A 29 -0.93 1.19 16.86
C ARG A 29 -0.23 0.48 15.73
N VAL A 30 0.75 1.16 15.14
CA VAL A 30 1.71 0.55 14.22
C VAL A 30 2.56 -0.46 14.99
N GLN A 31 2.68 -1.65 14.45
CA GLN A 31 3.56 -2.70 14.94
C GLN A 31 4.71 -2.88 13.97
N VAL A 32 5.93 -2.68 14.46
CA VAL A 32 7.16 -2.82 13.68
C VAL A 32 7.66 -4.26 13.81
N HIS A 33 8.00 -4.86 12.69
CA HIS A 33 8.58 -6.19 12.59
C HIS A 33 9.98 -6.06 12.03
N ASP A 34 10.98 -6.11 12.88
CA ASP A 34 12.40 -6.04 12.53
C ASP A 34 13.19 -7.26 13.03
N ARG A 35 12.49 -8.24 13.59
CA ARG A 35 13.03 -9.51 14.10
C ARG A 35 12.03 -10.64 13.99
N GLY A 36 12.54 -11.88 14.00
CA GLY A 36 11.75 -13.10 14.02
C GLY A 36 11.23 -13.47 12.64
N SER A 37 10.18 -14.27 12.60
CA SER A 37 9.70 -14.90 11.36
C SER A 37 9.35 -13.92 10.25
N LEU A 38 10.17 -13.90 9.19
CA LEU A 38 9.96 -13.07 8.01
C LEU A 38 8.64 -13.38 7.29
N PRO A 39 8.25 -14.66 7.06
CA PRO A 39 6.98 -14.96 6.40
C PRO A 39 5.76 -14.46 7.19
N ARG A 40 5.79 -14.57 8.52
CA ARG A 40 4.68 -14.08 9.37
C ARG A 40 4.59 -12.56 9.36
N SER A 41 5.73 -11.88 9.41
CA SER A 41 5.82 -10.42 9.38
C SER A 41 5.34 -9.85 8.05
N LEU A 42 5.80 -10.41 6.93
CA LEU A 42 5.33 -10.06 5.59
C LEU A 42 3.84 -10.33 5.43
N ARG A 43 3.35 -11.48 5.94
CA ARG A 43 1.92 -11.82 5.90
C ARG A 43 1.09 -10.78 6.64
N ALA A 44 1.53 -10.31 7.82
CA ALA A 44 0.84 -9.27 8.57
C ALA A 44 0.84 -7.94 7.81
N SER A 45 2.00 -7.56 7.25
CA SER A 45 2.21 -6.30 6.53
C SER A 45 1.35 -6.14 5.28
N VAL A 46 0.94 -7.25 4.63
CA VAL A 46 0.13 -7.23 3.40
C VAL A 46 -1.31 -7.72 3.61
N SER A 47 -1.75 -7.88 4.85
CA SER A 47 -3.11 -8.35 5.18
C SER A 47 -4.17 -7.27 4.97
N LEU A 48 -4.43 -6.91 3.70
CA LEU A 48 -5.44 -5.93 3.32
C LEU A 48 -6.85 -6.41 3.74
N PRO A 49 -7.56 -5.64 4.58
CA PRO A 49 -8.90 -6.00 5.00
C PRO A 49 -9.87 -6.17 3.82
N GLY A 50 -10.68 -7.22 3.87
CA GLY A 50 -11.63 -7.56 2.81
C GLY A 50 -11.00 -8.31 1.62
N ILE A 51 -9.66 -8.40 1.53
CA ILE A 51 -8.93 -9.17 0.51
C ILE A 51 -8.25 -10.37 1.17
N PHE A 52 -7.52 -10.13 2.25
CA PHE A 52 -6.84 -11.18 3.01
C PHE A 52 -7.34 -11.24 4.45
N PRO A 53 -7.37 -12.44 5.06
CA PRO A 53 -7.67 -12.55 6.48
C PRO A 53 -6.57 -11.88 7.31
N PRO A 54 -6.92 -11.27 8.47
CA PRO A 54 -5.95 -10.72 9.41
C PRO A 54 -4.89 -11.75 9.81
N ALA A 55 -3.69 -11.28 10.09
CA ALA A 55 -2.66 -12.08 10.71
C ALA A 55 -2.81 -12.06 12.23
N VAL A 56 -2.39 -13.14 12.90
CA VAL A 56 -2.30 -13.18 14.37
C VAL A 56 -0.84 -13.05 14.77
N ILE A 57 -0.50 -11.95 15.43
CA ILE A 57 0.85 -11.67 15.95
C ILE A 57 0.75 -11.51 17.47
N ASN A 58 1.43 -12.38 18.20
CA ASN A 58 1.44 -12.38 19.67
C ASN A 58 0.03 -12.33 20.29
N GLY A 59 -0.91 -13.11 19.72
CA GLY A 59 -2.29 -13.17 20.19
C GLY A 59 -3.18 -11.99 19.81
N GLN A 60 -2.66 -11.05 19.00
CA GLN A 60 -3.41 -9.88 18.54
C GLN A 60 -3.63 -9.91 17.04
N LEU A 61 -4.78 -9.39 16.60
CA LEU A 61 -5.09 -9.27 15.19
C LEU A 61 -4.35 -8.09 14.58
N SER A 62 -3.61 -8.38 13.50
CA SER A 62 -2.86 -7.40 12.71
C SER A 62 -3.32 -7.42 11.26
N VAL A 63 -3.39 -6.25 10.67
CA VAL A 63 -3.74 -6.01 9.27
C VAL A 63 -2.66 -5.18 8.60
N ASP A 64 -2.82 -4.89 7.31
CA ASP A 64 -1.87 -4.13 6.50
C ASP A 64 -1.37 -2.86 7.22
N GLY A 65 -0.05 -2.66 7.17
CA GLY A 65 0.60 -1.50 7.79
C GLY A 65 0.21 -0.17 7.17
N GLY A 66 -0.12 -0.18 5.88
CA GLY A 66 -0.53 1.01 5.13
C GLY A 66 -1.80 1.68 5.63
N ILE A 67 -2.54 1.05 6.54
CA ILE A 67 -3.72 1.65 7.18
C ILE A 67 -3.31 2.78 8.13
N LEU A 68 -2.25 2.58 8.91
CA LEU A 68 -1.78 3.56 9.90
C LEU A 68 -0.52 4.29 9.43
N ASP A 69 0.41 3.60 8.77
CA ASP A 69 1.67 4.17 8.30
C ASP A 69 2.05 3.54 6.95
N ASN A 70 1.54 4.14 5.88
CA ASN A 70 1.78 3.68 4.50
C ASN A 70 3.17 4.05 3.97
N LEU A 71 3.86 4.99 4.61
CA LEU A 71 5.20 5.45 4.21
C LEU A 71 6.03 5.70 5.46
N PRO A 72 6.66 4.67 6.06
CA PRO A 72 7.24 4.69 7.40
C PRO A 72 8.60 5.42 7.45
N VAL A 73 8.67 6.65 6.97
CA VAL A 73 9.87 7.49 6.92
C VAL A 73 10.41 7.77 8.32
N ASP A 74 9.55 8.06 9.29
CA ASP A 74 9.96 8.36 10.66
C ASP A 74 10.57 7.14 11.34
N LEU A 75 10.00 5.96 11.09
CA LEU A 75 10.54 4.70 11.59
C LEU A 75 11.91 4.36 10.96
N MET A 76 12.11 4.73 9.69
CA MET A 76 13.41 4.59 9.04
C MET A 76 14.43 5.58 9.62
N ARG A 77 14.05 6.85 9.80
CA ARG A 77 14.93 7.88 10.39
C ARG A 77 15.31 7.61 11.84
N ALA A 78 14.48 6.89 12.57
CA ALA A 78 14.79 6.46 13.95
C ALA A 78 15.89 5.36 14.01
N ARG A 79 16.34 4.85 12.87
CA ARG A 79 17.43 3.87 12.76
C ARG A 79 18.76 4.54 12.43
N PRO A 80 19.90 3.88 12.65
CA PRO A 80 21.22 4.40 12.28
C PRO A 80 21.42 4.32 10.75
N VAL A 81 20.68 5.15 10.03
CA VAL A 81 20.73 5.25 8.56
C VAL A 81 21.20 6.64 8.16
N GLY A 82 21.73 6.74 6.95
CA GLY A 82 22.06 8.02 6.33
C GLY A 82 20.83 8.69 5.73
N ARG A 83 20.88 8.99 4.45
CA ARG A 83 19.80 9.63 3.70
C ARG A 83 18.66 8.65 3.43
N VAL A 84 17.43 9.11 3.53
CA VAL A 84 16.21 8.30 3.37
C VAL A 84 15.57 8.60 2.02
N ILE A 85 15.46 7.59 1.18
CA ILE A 85 14.66 7.62 -0.04
C ILE A 85 13.29 7.03 0.26
N ALA A 86 12.24 7.76 -0.04
CA ALA A 86 10.87 7.30 0.09
C ALA A 86 10.23 7.08 -1.28
N VAL A 87 9.54 5.96 -1.46
CA VAL A 87 8.77 5.66 -2.68
C VAL A 87 7.29 5.63 -2.32
N ASP A 88 6.57 6.66 -2.73
CA ASP A 88 5.14 6.82 -2.44
C ASP A 88 4.31 6.32 -3.63
N LEU A 89 3.69 5.17 -3.47
CA LEU A 89 2.79 4.55 -4.45
C LEU A 89 1.32 4.94 -4.24
N SER A 90 1.03 5.79 -3.25
CA SER A 90 -0.33 6.27 -3.00
C SER A 90 -0.78 7.16 -4.15
N SER A 91 -1.59 6.62 -5.05
CA SER A 91 -2.15 7.38 -6.16
C SER A 91 -3.59 7.75 -5.88
N ARG A 92 -3.92 9.02 -6.01
CA ARG A 92 -5.31 9.46 -6.05
C ARG A 92 -5.87 9.18 -7.43
N LYS A 93 -6.80 8.24 -7.49
CA LYS A 93 -7.73 8.14 -8.61
C LYS A 93 -9.00 8.84 -8.17
N ASP A 94 -9.34 9.96 -8.80
CA ASP A 94 -10.63 10.61 -8.54
C ASP A 94 -11.73 9.64 -8.98
N TYR A 95 -12.51 9.19 -8.00
CA TYR A 95 -13.63 8.30 -8.26
C TYR A 95 -14.87 9.15 -8.50
N THR A 96 -15.21 9.33 -9.77
CA THR A 96 -16.45 10.02 -10.16
C THR A 96 -17.57 9.02 -10.36
N VAL A 97 -18.72 9.34 -9.82
CA VAL A 97 -19.98 8.62 -10.03
C VAL A 97 -20.83 9.34 -11.09
N ASN A 98 -21.73 8.62 -11.72
CA ASN A 98 -22.65 9.13 -12.73
C ASN A 98 -24.09 9.23 -12.22
N TYR A 99 -24.25 9.45 -10.91
CA TYR A 99 -25.56 9.54 -10.25
C TYR A 99 -25.49 10.51 -9.07
N ASP A 100 -26.56 11.24 -8.81
CA ASP A 100 -26.68 12.22 -7.72
C ASP A 100 -27.14 11.59 -6.41
N SER A 101 -27.79 10.43 -6.47
CA SER A 101 -28.21 9.65 -5.30
C SER A 101 -27.91 8.18 -5.48
N VAL A 102 -27.61 7.48 -4.37
CA VAL A 102 -27.30 6.06 -4.42
C VAL A 102 -28.49 5.29 -5.03
N PRO A 103 -28.29 4.61 -6.19
CA PRO A 103 -29.38 3.90 -6.84
C PRO A 103 -29.85 2.71 -6.00
N SER A 104 -31.16 2.42 -6.03
CA SER A 104 -31.69 1.27 -5.31
C SER A 104 -31.04 -0.04 -5.81
N PRO A 105 -30.90 -1.07 -4.94
CA PRO A 105 -30.31 -2.35 -5.31
C PRO A 105 -30.95 -2.97 -6.57
N TRP A 106 -32.25 -2.81 -6.73
CA TRP A 106 -32.98 -3.31 -7.90
C TRP A 106 -32.62 -2.60 -9.20
N ARG A 107 -32.37 -1.28 -9.15
CA ARG A 107 -31.89 -0.53 -10.33
C ARG A 107 -30.46 -0.93 -10.73
N VAL A 108 -29.60 -1.20 -9.76
CA VAL A 108 -28.23 -1.69 -10.00
C VAL A 108 -28.28 -3.08 -10.63
N LEU A 109 -29.13 -3.98 -10.13
CA LEU A 109 -29.30 -5.33 -10.66
C LEU A 109 -29.88 -5.31 -12.08
N ALA A 110 -30.96 -4.53 -12.31
CA ALA A 110 -31.57 -4.35 -13.62
C ALA A 110 -30.58 -3.79 -14.66
N GLY A 111 -29.72 -2.83 -14.27
CA GLY A 111 -28.67 -2.28 -15.14
C GLY A 111 -27.56 -3.26 -15.50
N ARG A 112 -27.44 -4.39 -14.78
CA ARG A 112 -26.54 -5.51 -15.13
C ARG A 112 -27.17 -6.49 -16.12
N MET A 113 -28.49 -6.65 -16.10
CA MET A 113 -29.23 -7.64 -16.90
C MET A 113 -29.77 -7.08 -18.21
N LEU A 114 -29.99 -5.79 -18.31
CA LEU A 114 -30.51 -5.13 -19.51
C LEU A 114 -29.38 -4.32 -20.16
N PRO A 115 -29.28 -4.26 -21.52
CA PRO A 115 -28.32 -3.44 -22.25
C PRO A 115 -28.73 -1.96 -22.21
N LEU A 116 -29.07 -1.43 -21.06
CA LEU A 116 -29.41 -0.03 -20.87
C LEU A 116 -28.15 0.81 -20.75
N SER A 117 -28.15 1.96 -21.42
CA SER A 117 -27.06 2.93 -21.55
C SER A 117 -26.53 3.51 -20.22
N THR A 118 -27.14 3.22 -19.10
CA THR A 118 -26.79 3.71 -17.77
C THR A 118 -26.25 2.58 -16.87
N ARG A 119 -25.00 2.22 -17.07
CA ARG A 119 -24.29 1.38 -16.10
C ARG A 119 -23.89 2.24 -14.90
N TYR A 120 -24.59 2.08 -13.79
CA TYR A 120 -24.21 2.71 -12.52
C TYR A 120 -22.86 2.16 -12.07
N ARG A 121 -21.88 3.06 -11.86
CA ARG A 121 -20.57 2.71 -11.29
C ARG A 121 -20.67 2.73 -9.77
N VAL A 122 -21.29 1.72 -9.19
CA VAL A 122 -21.36 1.58 -7.72
C VAL A 122 -20.15 0.78 -7.25
N PRO A 123 -19.30 1.34 -6.35
CA PRO A 123 -18.20 0.60 -5.77
C PRO A 123 -18.71 -0.58 -4.95
N SER A 124 -17.97 -1.68 -4.93
CA SER A 124 -18.28 -2.78 -4.00
C SER A 124 -18.06 -2.33 -2.55
N PRO A 125 -18.69 -2.97 -1.55
CA PRO A 125 -18.45 -2.66 -0.14
C PRO A 125 -16.97 -2.73 0.25
N VAL A 126 -16.25 -3.70 -0.29
CA VAL A 126 -14.79 -3.84 -0.10
C VAL A 126 -14.06 -2.65 -0.70
N ALA A 127 -14.42 -2.23 -1.92
CA ALA A 127 -13.81 -1.06 -2.55
C ALA A 127 -14.06 0.22 -1.75
N LEU A 128 -15.30 0.41 -1.25
CA LEU A 128 -15.63 1.55 -0.37
C LEU A 128 -14.80 1.54 0.92
N MET A 129 -14.65 0.39 1.54
CA MET A 129 -13.84 0.22 2.74
C MET A 129 -12.36 0.58 2.45
N LEU A 130 -11.78 0.04 1.39
CA LEU A 130 -10.39 0.35 0.99
C LEU A 130 -10.21 1.82 0.64
N MET A 131 -11.18 2.44 -0.04
CA MET A 131 -11.16 3.88 -0.34
C MET A 131 -11.21 4.71 0.95
N ALA A 132 -12.08 4.38 1.89
CA ALA A 132 -12.18 5.08 3.17
C ALA A 132 -10.88 4.98 3.98
N MET A 133 -10.27 3.80 4.04
CA MET A 133 -9.00 3.56 4.72
C MET A 133 -7.85 4.32 4.04
N SER A 134 -7.84 4.43 2.71
CA SER A 134 -6.78 5.12 1.97
C SER A 134 -6.78 6.65 2.18
N ILE A 135 -7.90 7.25 2.57
CA ILE A 135 -7.98 8.71 2.80
C ILE A 135 -7.00 9.15 3.90
N GLY A 136 -7.01 8.45 5.05
CA GLY A 136 -6.08 8.71 6.15
C GLY A 136 -4.63 8.42 5.78
N ALA A 137 -4.41 7.28 5.13
CA ALA A 137 -3.08 6.84 4.68
C ALA A 137 -2.42 7.82 3.70
N ILE A 138 -3.18 8.42 2.78
CA ILE A 138 -2.67 9.43 1.82
C ILE A 138 -2.22 10.70 2.56
N GLY A 139 -2.98 11.14 3.54
CA GLY A 139 -2.63 12.32 4.33
C GLY A 139 -1.33 12.12 5.13
N SER A 140 -1.20 11.00 5.81
CA SER A 140 0.00 10.64 6.58
C SER A 140 1.21 10.41 5.68
N ALA A 141 1.05 9.71 4.55
CA ALA A 141 2.13 9.49 3.58
C ALA A 141 2.66 10.81 2.98
N ARG A 142 1.77 11.78 2.71
CA ARG A 142 2.20 13.09 2.21
C ARG A 142 3.06 13.82 3.24
N ALA A 143 2.66 13.83 4.51
CA ALA A 143 3.42 14.44 5.59
C ALA A 143 4.74 13.71 5.84
N ALA A 144 4.75 12.38 5.81
CA ALA A 144 5.94 11.56 5.95
C ALA A 144 6.92 11.78 4.78
N GLY A 145 6.42 11.81 3.54
CA GLY A 145 7.24 12.02 2.34
C GLY A 145 7.97 13.36 2.34
N ALA A 146 7.40 14.40 2.94
CA ALA A 146 8.08 15.69 3.10
C ALA A 146 9.31 15.64 4.02
N ARG A 147 9.44 14.58 4.82
CA ARG A 147 10.59 14.33 5.70
C ARG A 147 11.65 13.41 5.11
N ALA A 148 11.41 12.83 3.93
CA ALA A 148 12.40 12.07 3.20
C ALA A 148 13.41 12.99 2.51
N ASP A 149 14.65 12.53 2.32
CA ASP A 149 15.68 13.28 1.60
C ASP A 149 15.45 13.24 0.09
N LEU A 150 14.84 12.16 -0.39
CA LEU A 150 14.34 12.04 -1.76
C LEU A 150 12.97 11.36 -1.74
N LEU A 151 12.00 11.96 -2.41
CA LEU A 151 10.67 11.39 -2.57
C LEU A 151 10.40 11.07 -4.03
N VAL A 152 10.20 9.78 -4.33
CA VAL A 152 9.84 9.28 -5.65
C VAL A 152 8.35 8.96 -5.67
N ARG A 153 7.60 9.48 -6.65
CA ARG A 153 6.16 9.27 -6.81
C ARG A 153 5.83 8.74 -8.21
N PRO A 154 5.98 7.44 -8.45
CA PRO A 154 5.64 6.87 -9.74
C PRO A 154 4.15 7.04 -10.05
N PRO A 155 3.78 7.42 -11.29
CA PRO A 155 2.38 7.60 -11.68
C PRO A 155 1.67 6.27 -11.93
N VAL A 156 1.52 5.45 -10.86
CA VAL A 156 0.95 4.10 -10.92
C VAL A 156 -0.57 4.05 -10.77
N GLY A 157 -1.25 5.18 -10.63
CA GLY A 157 -2.71 5.26 -10.44
C GLY A 157 -3.57 4.63 -11.54
N GLY A 158 -3.00 4.37 -12.69
CA GLY A 158 -3.68 3.67 -13.80
C GLY A 158 -3.72 2.16 -13.67
N PHE A 159 -2.91 1.57 -12.76
CA PHE A 159 -2.79 0.13 -12.61
C PHE A 159 -3.66 -0.39 -11.47
N SER A 160 -4.25 -1.58 -11.67
CA SER A 160 -5.00 -2.26 -10.62
C SER A 160 -4.07 -3.19 -9.81
N PHE A 161 -4.29 -3.30 -8.51
CA PHE A 161 -3.56 -4.22 -7.62
C PHE A 161 -3.67 -5.70 -8.04
N THR A 162 -4.67 -6.05 -8.86
CA THR A 162 -4.91 -7.42 -9.32
C THR A 162 -4.37 -7.69 -10.73
N GLU A 163 -3.81 -6.69 -11.40
CA GLU A 163 -3.31 -6.83 -12.78
C GLU A 163 -1.86 -7.30 -12.83
N VAL A 164 -1.64 -8.58 -12.59
CA VAL A 164 -0.30 -9.21 -12.69
C VAL A 164 0.29 -9.10 -14.12
N ARG A 165 -0.56 -9.01 -15.15
CA ARG A 165 -0.14 -8.89 -16.54
C ARG A 165 0.61 -7.59 -16.89
N ASN A 166 0.45 -6.56 -16.08
CA ASN A 166 1.10 -5.26 -16.28
C ASN A 166 2.37 -5.09 -15.43
N PHE A 167 2.89 -6.18 -14.84
CA PHE A 167 4.03 -6.11 -13.92
C PHE A 167 5.24 -5.37 -14.54
N ASP A 168 5.71 -5.80 -15.71
CA ASP A 168 6.87 -5.18 -16.36
C ASP A 168 6.65 -3.69 -16.68
N ARG A 169 5.43 -3.32 -17.04
CA ARG A 169 5.07 -1.92 -17.30
C ARG A 169 5.08 -1.08 -16.03
N VAL A 170 4.63 -1.62 -14.91
CA VAL A 170 4.67 -0.93 -13.60
C VAL A 170 6.12 -0.74 -13.17
N VAL A 171 6.95 -1.77 -13.33
CA VAL A 171 8.40 -1.70 -13.04
C VAL A 171 9.07 -0.61 -13.87
N GLU A 172 8.80 -0.56 -15.18
CA GLU A 172 9.36 0.45 -16.08
C GLU A 172 8.95 1.87 -15.70
N VAL A 173 7.67 2.08 -15.32
CA VAL A 173 7.19 3.38 -14.84
C VAL A 173 7.91 3.80 -13.57
N GLY A 174 8.08 2.88 -12.62
CA GLY A 174 8.82 3.13 -11.38
C GLY A 174 10.28 3.45 -11.64
N TYR A 175 10.94 2.71 -12.51
CA TYR A 175 12.33 2.90 -12.88
C TYR A 175 12.60 4.28 -13.48
N ARG A 176 11.79 4.69 -14.47
CA ARG A 176 11.92 6.00 -15.11
C ARG A 176 11.71 7.15 -14.14
N GLU A 177 10.71 7.04 -13.27
CA GLU A 177 10.44 8.08 -12.28
C GLU A 177 11.58 8.18 -11.25
N ALA A 178 12.13 7.04 -10.81
CA ALA A 178 13.28 7.02 -9.92
C ALA A 178 14.52 7.64 -10.57
N GLN A 179 14.82 7.30 -11.83
CA GLN A 179 15.94 7.91 -12.57
C GLN A 179 15.80 9.42 -12.67
N LYS A 180 14.60 9.91 -13.00
CA LYS A 180 14.31 11.35 -13.07
C LYS A 180 14.52 12.02 -11.72
N ALA A 181 13.93 11.49 -10.66
CA ALA A 181 14.05 12.04 -9.31
C ALA A 181 15.51 12.08 -8.83
N ILE A 182 16.31 11.05 -9.15
CA ILE A 182 17.73 11.01 -8.83
C ILE A 182 18.51 12.08 -9.61
N ALA A 183 18.23 12.23 -10.91
CA ALA A 183 18.91 13.22 -11.74
C ALA A 183 18.58 14.67 -11.34
N GLU A 184 17.35 14.92 -10.87
CA GLU A 184 16.89 16.27 -10.51
C GLU A 184 17.24 16.68 -9.09
N GLY A 185 17.34 15.77 -8.16
CA GLY A 185 17.44 16.10 -6.73
C GLY A 185 18.43 15.31 -5.89
N TRP A 186 19.09 14.33 -6.44
CA TRP A 186 20.00 13.48 -5.68
C TRP A 186 21.47 13.72 -6.06
N SER A 187 22.20 14.37 -5.17
CA SER A 187 23.67 14.38 -5.24
C SER A 187 24.23 13.26 -4.34
N PRO A 188 25.07 12.35 -4.86
CA PRO A 188 25.68 11.28 -4.05
C PRO A 188 26.65 11.78 -2.96
N GLN A 189 27.01 13.07 -3.03
CA GLN A 189 27.99 13.67 -2.12
C GLN A 189 27.29 14.50 -1.05
N GLY A 190 27.19 13.95 0.13
CA GLY A 190 26.76 14.58 1.36
C GLY A 190 27.14 13.71 2.53
#